data_3586ea8d4603da083943d5d3f052252a
#
_entry.id   3586ea8d4603da083943d5d3f052252a
#
_cell.length_a   1.000
_cell.length_b   1.000
_cell.length_c   1.000
_cell.angle_alpha   90.00
_cell.angle_beta   90.00
_cell.angle_gamma   90.00
#
_symmetry.space_group_name_H-M   'P 1'
#
loop_
_entity.id
_entity.type
_entity.pdbx_description
1 polymer ?
#
loop_
_entity_poly.entity_id
_entity_poly.type
_entity_poly.pdbx_seq_one_letter_code
_entity_poly.pdbx_strand_id
1 'polypeptide(L)'
;MVIDFHTHIFPDEIAPKVVSRLASIIGMEPSIDGTVQGLRASMEKGGVNVSVILPVITAPHQFESVIRFGTYINETFGDDKDFQLVSFAGIHPACMDYKSKLQVIAENGFKGIKLHPNYQKTRFDDIQYMRIIYTASELGLTVVSHAGFDPSTPEEEFCTPDLALHVILETCAPKLVLAHLGGNEYYEESLEKLCGQNVYLDTSYSILHTSHEMLENIIHKHGSDKILFGSDAPWATQKDCVSRLNSLTGI
;
A
#
# COMPACT_ATOMS: atom_id res chain seq x y z
N MET A 1 -8.84 -18.06 -5.60
CA MET A 1 -8.77 -17.13 -4.45
C MET A 1 -8.11 -15.84 -4.94
N VAL A 2 -8.78 -14.72 -4.75
CA VAL A 2 -8.27 -13.38 -5.12
C VAL A 2 -7.93 -12.63 -3.86
N ILE A 3 -6.70 -12.10 -3.78
CA ILE A 3 -6.20 -11.29 -2.67
C ILE A 3 -5.96 -9.88 -3.21
N ASP A 4 -6.65 -8.89 -2.63
CA ASP A 4 -6.37 -7.47 -2.84
C ASP A 4 -5.36 -6.99 -1.80
N PHE A 5 -4.14 -6.74 -2.24
CA PHE A 5 -3.02 -6.43 -1.36
C PHE A 5 -2.97 -4.94 -0.92
N HIS A 6 -3.89 -4.10 -1.44
CA HIS A 6 -3.83 -2.66 -1.16
C HIS A 6 -5.23 -2.06 -1.04
N THR A 7 -5.69 -1.90 0.18
CA THR A 7 -6.98 -1.25 0.50
C THR A 7 -6.83 -0.34 1.73
N HIS A 8 -7.77 0.60 1.86
CA HIS A 8 -7.84 1.52 3.00
C HIS A 8 -9.25 1.55 3.57
N ILE A 9 -9.36 1.33 4.87
CA ILE A 9 -10.56 1.55 5.66
C ILE A 9 -10.20 2.26 6.97
N PHE A 10 -11.21 2.79 7.61
CA PHE A 10 -11.10 3.58 8.84
C PHE A 10 -12.14 3.09 9.85
N PRO A 11 -11.98 3.35 11.16
CA PRO A 11 -13.05 3.16 12.12
C PRO A 11 -14.33 3.86 11.67
N ASP A 12 -15.49 3.19 11.79
CA ASP A 12 -16.78 3.64 11.23
C ASP A 12 -17.17 5.06 11.67
N GLU A 13 -16.79 5.43 12.91
CA GLU A 13 -17.10 6.75 13.48
C GLU A 13 -16.37 7.89 12.76
N ILE A 14 -15.23 7.62 12.15
CA ILE A 14 -14.42 8.64 11.47
C ILE A 14 -14.35 8.45 9.95
N ALA A 15 -14.72 7.29 9.43
CA ALA A 15 -14.60 6.93 8.02
C ALA A 15 -15.23 7.99 7.08
N PRO A 16 -16.48 8.45 7.27
CA PRO A 16 -17.09 9.41 6.36
C PRO A 16 -16.33 10.74 6.32
N LYS A 17 -15.85 11.21 7.47
CA LYS A 17 -15.10 12.47 7.58
C LYS A 17 -13.71 12.35 6.94
N VAL A 18 -13.02 11.23 7.18
CA VAL A 18 -11.68 11.00 6.64
C VAL A 18 -11.74 10.84 5.13
N VAL A 19 -12.65 10.00 4.62
CA VAL A 19 -12.81 9.75 3.18
C VAL A 19 -13.20 11.03 2.45
N SER A 20 -14.18 11.79 2.95
CA SER A 20 -14.58 13.08 2.35
C SER A 20 -13.43 14.09 2.32
N ARG A 21 -12.63 14.17 3.39
CA ARG A 21 -11.47 15.05 3.43
C ARG A 21 -10.40 14.64 2.40
N LEU A 22 -10.07 13.36 2.33
CA LEU A 22 -9.09 12.84 1.38
C LEU A 22 -9.57 13.04 -0.06
N ALA A 23 -10.84 12.71 -0.36
CA ALA A 23 -11.48 12.93 -1.65
C ALA A 23 -11.32 14.40 -2.13
N SER A 24 -11.55 15.35 -1.21
CA SER A 24 -11.37 16.78 -1.50
C SER A 24 -9.91 17.16 -1.79
N ILE A 25 -8.93 16.49 -1.15
CA ILE A 25 -7.50 16.77 -1.37
C ILE A 25 -7.03 16.23 -2.72
N ILE A 26 -7.42 14.98 -3.03
CA ILE A 26 -6.97 14.30 -4.25
C ILE A 26 -7.85 14.59 -5.47
N GLY A 27 -8.99 15.27 -5.28
CA GLY A 27 -9.92 15.60 -6.37
C GLY A 27 -10.65 14.40 -6.97
N MET A 28 -10.88 13.33 -6.17
CA MET A 28 -11.50 12.07 -6.63
C MET A 28 -12.71 11.70 -5.78
N GLU A 29 -13.71 11.11 -6.42
CA GLU A 29 -14.85 10.51 -5.71
C GLU A 29 -14.50 9.10 -5.22
N PRO A 30 -14.76 8.78 -3.95
CA PRO A 30 -14.48 7.45 -3.43
C PRO A 30 -15.49 6.42 -3.96
N SER A 31 -15.01 5.22 -4.24
CA SER A 31 -15.84 4.08 -4.69
C SER A 31 -16.60 3.39 -3.56
N ILE A 32 -16.14 3.54 -2.32
CA ILE A 32 -16.76 3.06 -1.10
C ILE A 32 -16.59 4.10 0.03
N ASP A 33 -17.37 3.95 1.09
CA ASP A 33 -17.39 4.90 2.23
C ASP A 33 -16.20 4.78 3.20
N GLY A 34 -15.30 3.82 2.95
CA GLY A 34 -14.12 3.57 3.79
C GLY A 34 -14.41 2.84 5.10
N THR A 35 -15.61 2.26 5.27
CA THR A 35 -15.97 1.40 6.41
C THR A 35 -15.65 -0.08 6.13
N VAL A 36 -15.62 -0.91 7.18
CA VAL A 36 -15.54 -2.38 7.02
C VAL A 36 -16.68 -2.91 6.16
N GLN A 37 -17.91 -2.42 6.37
CA GLN A 37 -19.08 -2.87 5.62
C GLN A 37 -19.01 -2.44 4.15
N GLY A 38 -18.53 -1.22 3.86
CA GLY A 38 -18.32 -0.73 2.50
C GLY A 38 -17.29 -1.57 1.74
N LEU A 39 -16.16 -1.92 2.39
CA LEU A 39 -15.17 -2.79 1.81
C LEU A 39 -15.72 -4.20 1.56
N ARG A 40 -16.47 -4.77 2.51
CA ARG A 40 -17.12 -6.07 2.34
C ARG A 40 -18.02 -6.11 1.10
N ALA A 41 -18.88 -5.11 0.95
CA ALA A 41 -19.75 -5.02 -0.23
C ALA A 41 -18.96 -4.88 -1.55
N SER A 42 -17.80 -4.21 -1.51
CA SER A 42 -16.88 -4.11 -2.65
C SER A 42 -16.24 -5.46 -2.98
N MET A 43 -15.74 -6.18 -1.96
CA MET A 43 -15.16 -7.52 -2.11
C MET A 43 -16.15 -8.52 -2.73
N GLU A 44 -17.39 -8.55 -2.23
CA GLU A 44 -18.46 -9.39 -2.77
C GLU A 44 -18.71 -9.10 -4.26
N LYS A 45 -18.79 -7.83 -4.64
CA LYS A 45 -18.98 -7.41 -6.04
C LYS A 45 -17.79 -7.71 -6.94
N GLY A 46 -16.57 -7.64 -6.39
CA GLY A 46 -15.32 -7.87 -7.11
C GLY A 46 -14.86 -9.33 -7.13
N GLY A 47 -15.49 -10.22 -6.35
CA GLY A 47 -15.04 -11.60 -6.18
C GLY A 47 -13.71 -11.70 -5.43
N VAL A 48 -13.41 -10.73 -4.56
CA VAL A 48 -12.20 -10.69 -3.73
C VAL A 48 -12.43 -11.46 -2.44
N ASN A 49 -11.53 -12.34 -2.07
CA ASN A 49 -11.63 -13.20 -0.88
C ASN A 49 -10.91 -12.60 0.32
N VAL A 50 -9.77 -11.95 0.08
CA VAL A 50 -8.93 -11.36 1.12
C VAL A 50 -8.57 -9.93 0.75
N SER A 51 -8.69 -8.99 1.68
CA SER A 51 -8.18 -7.62 1.50
C SER A 51 -7.16 -7.27 2.58
N VAL A 52 -6.02 -6.75 2.15
CA VAL A 52 -4.99 -6.22 3.05
C VAL A 52 -5.25 -4.73 3.28
N ILE A 53 -5.41 -4.37 4.56
CA ILE A 53 -5.65 -2.99 4.99
C ILE A 53 -4.30 -2.34 5.27
N LEU A 54 -4.03 -1.22 4.62
CA LEU A 54 -2.79 -0.47 4.71
C LEU A 54 -3.03 0.90 5.39
N PRO A 55 -2.99 0.99 6.74
CA PRO A 55 -3.24 2.24 7.44
C PRO A 55 -2.08 3.23 7.27
N VAL A 56 -2.40 4.49 7.00
CA VAL A 56 -1.40 5.55 6.87
C VAL A 56 -1.34 6.38 8.16
N ILE A 57 -0.16 6.42 8.78
CA ILE A 57 0.15 7.30 9.91
C ILE A 57 0.76 8.59 9.37
N THR A 58 0.10 9.72 9.61
CA THR A 58 0.56 11.04 9.18
C THR A 58 1.23 11.85 10.29
N ALA A 59 1.18 11.35 11.53
CA ALA A 59 1.84 11.94 12.70
C ALA A 59 2.19 10.86 13.74
N PRO A 60 3.31 11.01 14.48
CA PRO A 60 3.79 9.99 15.45
C PRO A 60 2.77 9.57 16.52
N HIS A 61 1.91 10.50 16.97
CA HIS A 61 0.92 10.24 18.02
C HIS A 61 -0.24 9.31 17.59
N GLN A 62 -0.39 9.02 16.29
CA GLN A 62 -1.45 8.15 15.78
C GLN A 62 -1.11 6.66 15.96
N PHE A 63 0.11 6.31 16.34
CA PHE A 63 0.58 4.93 16.43
C PHE A 63 -0.37 4.03 17.23
N GLU A 64 -0.67 4.39 18.45
CA GLU A 64 -1.50 3.59 19.35
C GLU A 64 -2.94 3.37 18.81
N SER A 65 -3.50 4.38 18.14
CA SER A 65 -4.85 4.26 17.57
C SER A 65 -4.87 3.32 16.35
N VAL A 66 -3.83 3.37 15.53
CA VAL A 66 -3.69 2.48 14.37
C VAL A 66 -3.45 1.04 14.82
N ILE A 67 -2.60 0.81 15.83
CA ILE A 67 -2.41 -0.53 16.39
C ILE A 67 -3.72 -1.10 16.94
N ARG A 68 -4.47 -0.33 17.75
CA ARG A 68 -5.77 -0.81 18.28
C ARG A 68 -6.76 -1.18 17.18
N PHE A 69 -6.89 -0.35 16.15
CA PHE A 69 -7.81 -0.63 15.06
C PHE A 69 -7.35 -1.84 14.24
N GLY A 70 -6.06 -1.92 13.91
CA GLY A 70 -5.51 -3.06 13.17
C GLY A 70 -5.62 -4.38 13.94
N THR A 71 -5.39 -4.37 15.27
CA THR A 71 -5.60 -5.54 16.12
C THR A 71 -7.06 -5.99 16.10
N TYR A 72 -8.00 -5.04 16.26
CA TYR A 72 -9.43 -5.33 16.15
C TYR A 72 -9.79 -6.00 14.80
N ILE A 73 -9.28 -5.48 13.69
CA ILE A 73 -9.51 -6.06 12.36
C ILE A 73 -8.94 -7.48 12.28
N ASN A 74 -7.70 -7.70 12.71
CA ASN A 74 -7.04 -9.00 12.62
C ASN A 74 -7.69 -10.04 13.52
N GLU A 75 -8.13 -9.68 14.73
CA GLU A 75 -8.82 -10.58 15.66
C GLU A 75 -10.24 -10.92 15.22
N THR A 76 -10.93 -9.94 14.58
CA THR A 76 -12.34 -10.12 14.21
C THR A 76 -12.51 -10.80 12.85
N PHE A 77 -11.67 -10.47 11.87
CA PHE A 77 -11.85 -10.87 10.46
C PHE A 77 -10.63 -11.62 9.88
N GLY A 78 -9.54 -11.78 10.63
CA GLY A 78 -8.31 -12.37 10.13
C GLY A 78 -8.42 -13.86 9.73
N ASP A 79 -9.34 -14.60 10.35
CA ASP A 79 -9.60 -16.03 10.09
C ASP A 79 -10.99 -16.26 9.47
N ASP A 80 -11.71 -15.20 9.05
CA ASP A 80 -13.01 -15.33 8.39
C ASP A 80 -12.82 -15.98 7.01
N LYS A 81 -13.60 -17.03 6.73
CA LYS A 81 -13.46 -17.82 5.49
C LYS A 81 -14.12 -17.18 4.27
N ASP A 82 -15.11 -16.35 4.50
CA ASP A 82 -15.90 -15.73 3.44
C ASP A 82 -15.49 -14.28 3.21
N PHE A 83 -14.87 -13.64 4.22
CA PHE A 83 -14.52 -12.24 4.21
C PHE A 83 -13.28 -12.00 5.08
N GLN A 84 -12.12 -12.32 4.56
CA GLN A 84 -10.88 -12.17 5.31
C GLN A 84 -10.29 -10.76 5.16
N LEU A 85 -9.99 -10.13 6.28
CA LEU A 85 -9.25 -8.87 6.33
C LEU A 85 -7.94 -9.07 7.09
N VAL A 86 -6.85 -8.54 6.54
CA VAL A 86 -5.53 -8.56 7.16
C VAL A 86 -5.03 -7.12 7.29
N SER A 87 -5.06 -6.58 8.50
CA SER A 87 -4.51 -5.24 8.71
C SER A 87 -3.00 -5.29 8.90
N PHE A 88 -2.30 -4.45 8.16
CA PHE A 88 -0.93 -4.06 8.49
C PHE A 88 -0.95 -2.97 9.54
N ALA A 89 0.21 -2.62 10.06
CA ALA A 89 0.40 -1.46 10.92
C ALA A 89 0.95 -0.26 10.14
N GLY A 90 1.20 0.83 10.83
CA GLY A 90 1.91 1.99 10.28
C GLY A 90 2.91 2.53 11.27
N ILE A 91 3.90 3.27 10.78
CA ILE A 91 4.88 3.97 11.61
C ILE A 91 5.28 5.28 10.94
N HIS A 92 5.53 6.32 11.74
CA HIS A 92 5.99 7.61 11.22
C HIS A 92 7.53 7.69 11.28
N PRO A 93 8.22 8.20 10.24
CA PRO A 93 9.69 8.26 10.20
C PRO A 93 10.30 9.09 11.34
N ALA A 94 9.58 10.09 11.86
CA ALA A 94 10.02 10.92 12.98
C ALA A 94 9.94 10.21 14.36
N CYS A 95 9.48 8.95 14.44
CA CYS A 95 9.50 8.20 15.70
C CYS A 95 10.93 7.87 16.10
N MET A 96 11.41 8.49 17.18
CA MET A 96 12.74 8.20 17.73
C MET A 96 12.81 6.80 18.36
N ASP A 97 11.67 6.32 18.87
CA ASP A 97 11.47 5.00 19.48
C ASP A 97 11.02 3.94 18.46
N TYR A 98 11.37 4.12 17.17
CA TYR A 98 10.92 3.27 16.07
C TYR A 98 11.23 1.77 16.29
N LYS A 99 12.36 1.42 16.93
CA LYS A 99 12.72 0.03 17.17
C LYS A 99 11.74 -0.66 18.10
N SER A 100 11.40 -0.03 19.22
CA SER A 100 10.42 -0.59 20.16
C SER A 100 9.02 -0.65 19.55
N LYS A 101 8.64 0.34 18.73
CA LYS A 101 7.37 0.32 17.99
C LYS A 101 7.29 -0.81 16.97
N LEU A 102 8.34 -1.05 16.21
CA LEU A 102 8.41 -2.17 15.26
C LEU A 102 8.38 -3.52 15.98
N GLN A 103 9.03 -3.62 17.14
CA GLN A 103 8.95 -4.81 17.99
C GLN A 103 7.51 -5.06 18.46
N VAL A 104 6.80 -4.02 18.94
CA VAL A 104 5.38 -4.11 19.31
C VAL A 104 4.52 -4.56 18.12
N ILE A 105 4.75 -4.03 16.92
CA ILE A 105 4.05 -4.46 15.70
C ILE A 105 4.25 -5.97 15.45
N ALA A 106 5.49 -6.45 15.50
CA ALA A 106 5.81 -7.85 15.27
C ALA A 106 5.22 -8.76 16.36
N GLU A 107 5.32 -8.40 17.63
CA GLU A 107 4.79 -9.15 18.77
C GLU A 107 3.26 -9.24 18.77
N ASN A 108 2.56 -8.22 18.26
CA ASN A 108 1.11 -8.26 18.04
C ASN A 108 0.69 -9.04 16.77
N GLY A 109 1.63 -9.70 16.09
CA GLY A 109 1.34 -10.58 14.97
C GLY A 109 1.04 -9.90 13.64
N PHE A 110 1.23 -8.58 13.53
CA PHE A 110 1.09 -7.87 12.25
C PHE A 110 2.11 -8.40 11.23
N LYS A 111 1.68 -8.49 9.97
CA LYS A 111 2.51 -9.04 8.90
C LYS A 111 3.37 -8.00 8.18
N GLY A 112 3.10 -6.72 8.43
CA GLY A 112 3.85 -5.64 7.79
C GLY A 112 3.42 -4.25 8.23
N ILE A 113 4.03 -3.27 7.59
CA ILE A 113 3.81 -1.84 7.82
C ILE A 113 3.56 -1.11 6.51
N LYS A 114 2.77 -0.02 6.58
CA LYS A 114 2.60 0.95 5.49
C LYS A 114 3.37 2.24 5.79
N LEU A 115 4.08 2.72 4.78
CA LEU A 115 4.77 4.00 4.73
C LEU A 115 4.15 4.86 3.63
N HIS A 116 4.13 6.18 3.82
CA HIS A 116 3.59 7.10 2.83
C HIS A 116 4.42 8.40 2.79
N PRO A 117 5.48 8.45 1.98
CA PRO A 117 6.43 9.57 1.94
C PRO A 117 5.78 10.95 1.79
N ASN A 118 4.79 11.10 0.91
CA ASN A 118 4.08 12.36 0.67
C ASN A 118 3.30 12.83 1.93
N TYR A 119 2.50 11.96 2.54
CA TYR A 119 1.73 12.33 3.74
C TYR A 119 2.60 12.49 4.99
N GLN A 120 3.75 11.81 5.04
CA GLN A 120 4.72 11.88 6.13
C GLN A 120 5.78 12.98 5.91
N LYS A 121 5.73 13.68 4.76
CA LYS A 121 6.63 14.79 4.41
C LYS A 121 8.11 14.45 4.55
N THR A 122 8.49 13.25 4.14
CA THR A 122 9.84 12.73 4.27
C THR A 122 10.22 11.99 2.99
N ARG A 123 11.36 12.31 2.39
CA ARG A 123 11.86 11.60 1.20
C ARG A 123 12.11 10.13 1.53
N PHE A 124 11.79 9.25 0.59
CA PHE A 124 11.88 7.81 0.81
C PHE A 124 13.32 7.33 1.08
N ASP A 125 14.31 8.01 0.51
CA ASP A 125 15.74 7.76 0.71
C ASP A 125 16.31 8.40 1.99
N ASP A 126 15.49 9.05 2.82
CA ASP A 126 15.93 9.59 4.10
C ASP A 126 16.33 8.47 5.07
N ILE A 127 17.38 8.70 5.84
CA ILE A 127 17.88 7.75 6.84
C ILE A 127 16.79 7.31 7.84
N GLN A 128 15.79 8.17 8.08
CA GLN A 128 14.67 7.85 8.96
C GLN A 128 13.82 6.71 8.40
N TYR A 129 13.61 6.63 7.08
CA TYR A 129 12.94 5.50 6.45
C TYR A 129 13.84 4.30 6.34
N MET A 130 15.08 4.48 5.89
CA MET A 130 16.01 3.38 5.68
C MET A 130 16.21 2.55 6.96
N ARG A 131 16.36 3.20 8.13
CA ARG A 131 16.47 2.52 9.43
C ARG A 131 15.18 1.76 9.83
N ILE A 132 14.00 2.29 9.48
CA ILE A 132 12.71 1.61 9.70
C ILE A 132 12.61 0.39 8.80
N ILE A 133 12.90 0.53 7.50
CA ILE A 133 12.85 -0.55 6.52
C ILE A 133 13.80 -1.68 6.91
N TYR A 134 15.04 -1.32 7.28
CA TYR A 134 16.04 -2.29 7.73
C TYR A 134 15.55 -3.06 8.97
N THR A 135 15.12 -2.34 10.02
CA THR A 135 14.65 -2.97 11.26
C THR A 135 13.38 -3.81 11.05
N ALA A 136 12.44 -3.32 10.24
CA ALA A 136 11.24 -4.08 9.88
C ALA A 136 11.59 -5.39 9.15
N SER A 137 12.60 -5.34 8.25
CA SER A 137 13.09 -6.52 7.54
C SER A 137 13.72 -7.55 8.47
N GLU A 138 14.52 -7.12 9.46
CA GLU A 138 15.09 -8.01 10.50
C GLU A 138 14.00 -8.70 11.33
N LEU A 139 12.86 -8.04 11.54
CA LEU A 139 11.69 -8.58 12.24
C LEU A 139 10.78 -9.43 11.31
N GLY A 140 11.17 -9.61 10.04
CA GLY A 140 10.40 -10.37 9.06
C GLY A 140 9.13 -9.70 8.56
N LEU A 141 8.94 -8.41 8.87
CA LEU A 141 7.79 -7.62 8.43
C LEU A 141 7.88 -7.25 6.95
N THR A 142 6.75 -7.27 6.27
CA THR A 142 6.61 -6.69 4.93
C THR A 142 6.54 -5.17 5.04
N VAL A 143 7.25 -4.45 4.18
CA VAL A 143 7.17 -2.99 4.11
C VAL A 143 6.50 -2.58 2.82
N VAL A 144 5.37 -1.88 2.91
CA VAL A 144 4.66 -1.32 1.75
C VAL A 144 4.81 0.19 1.77
N SER A 145 5.33 0.77 0.70
CA SER A 145 5.43 2.22 0.54
C SER A 145 4.57 2.71 -0.62
N HIS A 146 3.88 3.84 -0.42
CA HIS A 146 3.42 4.65 -1.55
C HIS A 146 4.63 5.04 -2.41
N ALA A 147 4.47 5.04 -3.73
CA ALA A 147 5.50 5.42 -4.68
C ALA A 147 4.94 6.25 -5.84
N GLY A 148 5.72 7.23 -6.28
CA GLY A 148 5.36 8.12 -7.38
C GLY A 148 4.66 9.40 -6.96
N PHE A 149 3.94 9.96 -7.91
CA PHE A 149 3.17 11.19 -7.74
C PHE A 149 2.01 11.03 -6.77
N ASP A 150 1.78 12.05 -5.94
CA ASP A 150 0.61 12.14 -5.07
C ASP A 150 -0.02 13.53 -5.17
N PRO A 151 -1.33 13.64 -5.48
CA PRO A 151 -2.01 14.94 -5.63
C PRO A 151 -1.99 15.82 -4.38
N SER A 152 -1.75 15.25 -3.20
CA SER A 152 -1.64 16.03 -1.96
C SER A 152 -0.38 16.89 -1.87
N THR A 153 0.63 16.59 -2.69
CA THR A 153 1.91 17.30 -2.74
C THR A 153 2.42 17.42 -4.17
N PRO A 154 1.68 18.11 -5.07
CA PRO A 154 1.92 18.05 -6.50
C PRO A 154 3.26 18.64 -6.96
N GLU A 155 3.86 19.50 -6.15
CA GLU A 155 5.14 20.16 -6.44
C GLU A 155 6.35 19.46 -5.79
N GLU A 156 6.13 18.34 -5.10
CA GLU A 156 7.19 17.69 -4.29
C GLU A 156 7.33 16.22 -4.66
N GLU A 157 8.56 15.76 -4.86
CA GLU A 157 8.91 14.38 -5.18
C GLU A 157 9.47 13.67 -3.95
N PHE A 158 8.63 12.87 -3.28
CA PHE A 158 9.02 12.15 -2.08
C PHE A 158 9.44 10.69 -2.34
N CYS A 159 8.94 10.06 -3.40
CA CYS A 159 9.27 8.67 -3.74
C CYS A 159 9.23 8.44 -5.25
N THR A 160 10.20 9.01 -5.98
CA THR A 160 10.40 8.69 -7.40
C THR A 160 11.04 7.32 -7.58
N PRO A 161 11.03 6.73 -8.79
CA PRO A 161 11.74 5.49 -9.07
C PRO A 161 13.24 5.54 -8.75
N ASP A 162 13.91 6.69 -8.89
CA ASP A 162 15.31 6.85 -8.49
C ASP A 162 15.51 6.72 -6.99
N LEU A 163 14.66 7.41 -6.20
CA LEU A 163 14.70 7.32 -4.73
C LEU A 163 14.39 5.89 -4.26
N ALA A 164 13.42 5.25 -4.90
CA ALA A 164 13.06 3.87 -4.61
C ALA A 164 14.20 2.90 -4.93
N LEU A 165 14.86 3.06 -6.08
CA LEU A 165 16.02 2.25 -6.47
C LEU A 165 17.16 2.38 -5.46
N HIS A 166 17.45 3.61 -5.01
CA HIS A 166 18.45 3.83 -3.96
C HIS A 166 18.12 3.03 -2.69
N VAL A 167 16.87 3.12 -2.20
CA VAL A 167 16.43 2.38 -1.01
C VAL A 167 16.52 0.86 -1.21
N ILE A 168 16.13 0.34 -2.38
CA ILE A 168 16.22 -1.09 -2.70
C ILE A 168 17.68 -1.57 -2.56
N LEU A 169 18.62 -0.83 -3.14
CA LEU A 169 20.03 -1.21 -3.17
C LEU A 169 20.69 -1.11 -1.80
N GLU A 170 20.37 -0.07 -1.02
CA GLU A 170 20.97 0.16 0.29
C GLU A 170 20.39 -0.75 1.39
N THR A 171 19.08 -1.01 1.36
CA THR A 171 18.44 -1.79 2.43
C THR A 171 18.41 -3.29 2.16
N CYS A 172 18.46 -3.70 0.90
CA CYS A 172 18.30 -5.09 0.46
C CYS A 172 17.09 -5.79 1.11
N ALA A 173 16.03 -5.05 1.41
CA ALA A 173 14.86 -5.52 2.12
C ALA A 173 14.09 -6.58 1.30
N PRO A 174 13.99 -7.84 1.76
CA PRO A 174 13.47 -8.95 0.94
C PRO A 174 11.97 -8.88 0.70
N LYS A 175 11.24 -8.12 1.50
CA LYS A 175 9.78 -7.96 1.44
C LYS A 175 9.39 -6.48 1.33
N LEU A 176 10.11 -5.72 0.50
CA LEU A 176 9.73 -4.36 0.14
C LEU A 176 8.71 -4.40 -0.99
N VAL A 177 7.62 -3.68 -0.85
CA VAL A 177 6.56 -3.50 -1.85
C VAL A 177 6.44 -2.02 -2.16
N LEU A 178 6.54 -1.66 -3.42
CA LEU A 178 6.27 -0.31 -3.90
C LEU A 178 4.90 -0.27 -4.55
N ALA A 179 4.03 0.58 -4.04
CA ALA A 179 2.69 0.75 -4.56
C ALA A 179 2.68 1.36 -5.97
N HIS A 180 1.55 1.23 -6.66
CA HIS A 180 1.28 1.92 -7.92
C HIS A 180 2.33 1.61 -9.01
N LEU A 181 2.66 0.31 -9.18
CA LEU A 181 3.67 -0.18 -10.12
C LEU A 181 5.06 0.42 -9.89
N GLY A 182 5.37 0.80 -8.63
CA GLY A 182 6.64 1.38 -8.24
C GLY A 182 6.78 2.88 -8.50
N GLY A 183 5.76 3.53 -9.08
CA GLY A 183 5.80 4.97 -9.34
C GLY A 183 4.55 5.45 -10.04
N ASN A 184 3.52 5.85 -9.26
CA ASN A 184 2.34 6.47 -9.85
C ASN A 184 2.73 7.61 -10.79
N GLU A 185 2.25 7.58 -12.04
CA GLU A 185 2.58 8.50 -13.16
C GLU A 185 4.04 8.47 -13.66
N TYR A 186 4.96 7.71 -13.04
CA TYR A 186 6.34 7.50 -13.49
C TYR A 186 6.54 6.09 -14.08
N TYR A 187 5.58 5.58 -14.86
CA TYR A 187 5.55 4.16 -15.30
C TYR A 187 6.72 3.79 -16.21
N GLU A 188 7.15 4.69 -17.10
CA GLU A 188 8.31 4.48 -17.98
C GLU A 188 9.61 4.37 -17.15
N GLU A 189 9.77 5.24 -16.16
CA GLU A 189 10.94 5.20 -15.28
C GLU A 189 10.92 3.98 -14.36
N SER A 190 9.74 3.57 -13.88
CA SER A 190 9.57 2.33 -13.11
C SER A 190 9.93 1.11 -13.97
N LEU A 191 9.46 1.08 -15.22
CA LEU A 191 9.82 0.03 -16.18
C LEU A 191 11.34 -0.01 -16.41
N GLU A 192 11.99 1.13 -16.56
CA GLU A 192 13.43 1.20 -16.83
C GLU A 192 14.27 0.81 -15.61
N LYS A 193 13.98 1.38 -14.43
CA LYS A 193 14.84 1.37 -13.26
C LYS A 193 14.50 0.29 -12.22
N LEU A 194 13.21 -0.01 -12.03
CA LEU A 194 12.74 -0.89 -10.95
C LEU A 194 12.44 -2.32 -11.43
N CYS A 195 12.02 -2.49 -12.68
CA CYS A 195 11.70 -3.82 -13.19
C CYS A 195 12.96 -4.70 -13.25
N GLY A 196 12.84 -5.90 -12.66
CA GLY A 196 13.94 -6.86 -12.49
C GLY A 196 14.74 -6.68 -11.20
N GLN A 197 14.47 -5.63 -10.41
CA GLN A 197 15.06 -5.47 -9.08
C GLN A 197 14.43 -6.42 -8.06
N ASN A 198 15.10 -6.60 -6.92
CA ASN A 198 14.57 -7.44 -5.83
C ASN A 198 13.57 -6.67 -4.96
N VAL A 199 12.42 -6.38 -5.51
CA VAL A 199 11.31 -5.64 -4.89
C VAL A 199 9.98 -6.21 -5.41
N TYR A 200 8.89 -6.05 -4.69
CA TYR A 200 7.53 -6.31 -5.18
C TYR A 200 6.90 -5.00 -5.65
N LEU A 201 6.10 -5.05 -6.70
CA LEU A 201 5.28 -3.93 -7.15
C LEU A 201 3.81 -4.30 -6.98
N ASP A 202 2.97 -3.39 -6.52
CA ASP A 202 1.53 -3.62 -6.54
C ASP A 202 0.84 -2.82 -7.65
N THR A 203 -0.32 -3.30 -8.08
CA THR A 203 -1.08 -2.70 -9.20
C THR A 203 -2.05 -1.62 -8.76
N SER A 204 -2.13 -1.33 -7.45
CA SER A 204 -3.13 -0.45 -6.87
C SER A 204 -3.24 0.88 -7.62
N TYR A 205 -4.47 1.39 -7.78
CA TYR A 205 -4.79 2.57 -8.58
C TYR A 205 -4.29 2.49 -10.03
N SER A 206 -3.00 2.28 -10.24
CA SER A 206 -2.34 2.28 -11.56
C SER A 206 -2.93 1.29 -12.56
N ILE A 207 -3.51 0.18 -12.11
CA ILE A 207 -4.14 -0.82 -12.98
C ILE A 207 -5.25 -0.24 -13.85
N LEU A 208 -5.96 0.79 -13.37
CA LEU A 208 -7.04 1.47 -14.13
C LEU A 208 -6.53 2.70 -14.91
N HIS A 209 -5.36 3.22 -14.56
CA HIS A 209 -4.87 4.50 -15.06
C HIS A 209 -3.69 4.40 -16.02
N THR A 210 -3.04 3.24 -16.11
CA THR A 210 -1.99 2.99 -17.12
C THR A 210 -2.54 2.25 -18.35
N SER A 211 -1.81 2.32 -19.48
CA SER A 211 -2.18 1.59 -20.70
C SER A 211 -2.05 0.06 -20.52
N HIS A 212 -2.75 -0.74 -21.34
CA HIS A 212 -2.56 -2.20 -21.37
C HIS A 212 -1.11 -2.56 -21.66
N GLU A 213 -0.55 -1.95 -22.68
CA GLU A 213 0.82 -2.19 -23.14
C GLU A 213 1.84 -1.92 -22.04
N MET A 214 1.72 -0.80 -21.33
CA MET A 214 2.64 -0.47 -20.24
C MET A 214 2.52 -1.46 -19.07
N LEU A 215 1.28 -1.84 -18.70
CA LEU A 215 1.04 -2.81 -17.63
C LEU A 215 1.63 -4.18 -17.98
N GLU A 216 1.40 -4.67 -19.21
CA GLU A 216 1.98 -5.93 -19.69
C GLU A 216 3.51 -5.85 -19.75
N ASN A 217 4.09 -4.75 -20.23
CA ASN A 217 5.55 -4.55 -20.28
C ASN A 217 6.18 -4.60 -18.88
N ILE A 218 5.55 -3.94 -17.87
CA ILE A 218 6.02 -3.98 -16.48
C ILE A 218 5.95 -5.42 -15.94
N ILE A 219 4.81 -6.10 -16.10
CA ILE A 219 4.63 -7.47 -15.61
C ILE A 219 5.65 -8.42 -16.26
N HIS A 220 5.83 -8.35 -17.56
CA HIS A 220 6.80 -9.21 -18.28
C HIS A 220 8.25 -8.94 -17.85
N LYS A 221 8.64 -7.67 -17.76
CA LYS A 221 10.02 -7.32 -17.44
C LYS A 221 10.35 -7.55 -15.95
N HIS A 222 9.37 -7.32 -15.06
CA HIS A 222 9.57 -7.49 -13.62
C HIS A 222 9.46 -8.96 -13.17
N GLY A 223 8.59 -9.72 -13.78
CA GLY A 223 8.20 -11.07 -13.39
C GLY A 223 6.89 -11.07 -12.61
N SER A 224 5.92 -11.84 -13.07
CA SER A 224 4.57 -11.89 -12.45
C SER A 224 4.57 -12.41 -11.01
N ASP A 225 5.59 -13.17 -10.61
CA ASP A 225 5.78 -13.68 -9.25
C ASP A 225 6.10 -12.58 -8.22
N LYS A 226 6.45 -11.38 -8.67
CA LYS A 226 6.72 -10.19 -7.84
C LYS A 226 5.73 -9.04 -8.09
N ILE A 227 4.64 -9.30 -8.81
CA ILE A 227 3.54 -8.36 -8.96
C ILE A 227 2.38 -8.77 -8.04
N LEU A 228 1.94 -7.85 -7.19
CA LEU A 228 0.82 -8.04 -6.29
C LEU A 228 -0.41 -7.31 -6.83
N PHE A 229 -1.55 -8.00 -6.84
CA PHE A 229 -2.82 -7.33 -7.15
C PHE A 229 -3.24 -6.42 -6.01
N GLY A 230 -3.50 -5.16 -6.29
CA GLY A 230 -4.06 -4.17 -5.38
C GLY A 230 -5.06 -3.28 -6.11
N SER A 231 -6.12 -2.85 -5.43
CA SER A 231 -7.11 -1.93 -5.99
C SER A 231 -6.87 -0.48 -5.61
N ASP A 232 -6.41 -0.22 -4.40
CA ASP A 232 -6.41 1.08 -3.74
C ASP A 232 -7.81 1.55 -3.31
N ALA A 233 -8.74 0.62 -3.04
CA ALA A 233 -10.03 1.02 -2.46
C ALA A 233 -9.80 1.85 -1.17
N PRO A 234 -10.49 2.99 -1.01
CA PRO A 234 -11.70 3.47 -1.66
C PRO A 234 -11.51 4.24 -2.98
N TRP A 235 -10.30 4.39 -3.53
CA TRP A 235 -10.06 5.24 -4.71
C TRP A 235 -10.35 4.54 -6.04
N ALA A 236 -10.38 3.21 -6.05
CA ALA A 236 -10.82 2.43 -7.20
C ALA A 236 -11.75 1.29 -6.77
N THR A 237 -12.61 0.80 -7.68
CA THR A 237 -13.47 -0.34 -7.39
C THR A 237 -12.70 -1.65 -7.57
N GLN A 238 -12.79 -2.56 -6.61
CA GLN A 238 -12.19 -3.89 -6.72
C GLN A 238 -12.68 -4.64 -7.96
N LYS A 239 -13.98 -4.52 -8.27
CA LYS A 239 -14.58 -5.13 -9.46
C LYS A 239 -13.91 -4.70 -10.76
N ASP A 240 -13.69 -3.41 -10.94
CA ASP A 240 -13.09 -2.90 -12.18
C ASP A 240 -11.62 -3.27 -12.26
N CYS A 241 -10.89 -3.25 -11.14
CA CYS A 241 -9.50 -3.70 -11.07
C CYS A 241 -9.36 -5.19 -11.41
N VAL A 242 -10.21 -6.06 -10.85
CA VAL A 242 -10.23 -7.50 -11.19
C VAL A 242 -10.59 -7.71 -12.66
N SER A 243 -11.58 -6.99 -13.18
CA SER A 243 -11.99 -7.07 -14.58
C SER A 243 -10.85 -6.65 -15.51
N ARG A 244 -10.13 -5.59 -15.14
CA ARG A 244 -8.96 -5.09 -15.88
C ARG A 244 -7.83 -6.11 -15.89
N LEU A 245 -7.50 -6.70 -14.73
CA LEU A 245 -6.47 -7.74 -14.64
C LEU A 245 -6.82 -8.94 -15.54
N ASN A 246 -8.07 -9.40 -15.49
CA ASN A 246 -8.55 -10.53 -16.31
C ASN A 246 -8.60 -10.23 -17.82
N SER A 247 -8.52 -8.96 -18.23
CA SER A 247 -8.49 -8.57 -19.64
C SER A 247 -7.08 -8.58 -20.25
N LEU A 248 -6.04 -8.76 -19.43
CA LEU A 248 -4.67 -8.91 -19.92
C LEU A 248 -4.50 -10.28 -20.60
N THR A 249 -3.94 -10.29 -21.79
CA THR A 249 -3.90 -11.50 -22.65
C THR A 249 -2.52 -12.11 -22.78
N GLY A 250 -1.50 -11.44 -22.29
CA GLY A 250 -0.10 -11.81 -22.49
C GLY A 250 0.67 -12.23 -21.25
N ILE A 251 0.01 -12.42 -20.11
CA ILE A 251 0.66 -12.71 -18.81
C ILE A 251 0.29 -14.10 -18.30
#